data_64983e07f5bb93ad634ab508d654f420
#
_entry.id   64983e07f5bb93ad634ab508d654f420
#
_cell.length_a   1.000
_cell.length_b   1.000
_cell.length_c   1.000
_cell.angle_alpha   90.00
_cell.angle_beta   90.00
_cell.angle_gamma   90.00
#
_symmetry.space_group_name_H-M   'P 1'
#
loop_
_entity.id
_entity.type
_entity.pdbx_description
1 polymer ?
#
loop_
_entity_poly.entity_id
_entity_poly.type
_entity_poly.pdbx_seq_one_letter_code
_entity_poly.pdbx_strand_id
1 'polypeptide(L)'
;VLYSICASVIIVEIKCYIQGGDSVKSSDQIKEIRSRLNLSQSELAEKLGVSFATVNRWEKGHCEPSQIAVNAIKNLCAENNIDFSQLEGTSIITSDEIVILYHGSKSGLHGPIAPSSRNRCDFGRGFYMGTERMQPLTLICNYPEGKLYTLQADLTSLKILDVEVGLDWALLIAFNRGKLESVKGSRIYQQYAAMADGCDMVIGYIANDRMFVVLDRFFNGEITDSALINSLSALKLGKQYVALTERACSQIKILDEQHISKEDRESLKMESEANRSKGIALADEICRKYRREGRFFDEILKAGE
;
A
#
# COMPACT_ATOMS: atom_id res chain seq x y z
N VAL A 1 -17.01 -49.12 -6.11
CA VAL A 1 -17.54 -48.46 -4.90
C VAL A 1 -16.44 -47.62 -4.28
N LEU A 2 -16.11 -46.44 -4.84
CA LEU A 2 -15.19 -45.45 -4.28
C LEU A 2 -15.07 -44.27 -5.26
N TYR A 3 -16.19 -43.56 -5.53
CA TYR A 3 -16.16 -42.24 -6.20
C TYR A 3 -17.52 -41.57 -5.93
N SER A 4 -17.73 -41.07 -4.74
CA SER A 4 -18.88 -40.17 -4.46
C SER A 4 -18.83 -39.57 -3.05
N ILE A 5 -17.71 -38.96 -2.64
CA ILE A 5 -17.65 -38.14 -1.42
C ILE A 5 -16.60 -36.99 -1.64
N CYS A 6 -16.71 -36.21 -2.69
CA CYS A 6 -15.86 -35.04 -2.86
C CYS A 6 -16.57 -33.80 -3.47
N ALA A 7 -17.90 -33.84 -3.58
CA ALA A 7 -18.63 -32.71 -4.18
C ALA A 7 -19.52 -31.93 -3.19
N SER A 8 -19.51 -32.29 -1.89
CA SER A 8 -20.44 -31.67 -0.91
C SER A 8 -19.79 -30.77 0.12
N VAL A 9 -18.46 -30.61 0.09
CA VAL A 9 -17.73 -29.73 1.07
C VAL A 9 -17.40 -28.37 0.49
N ILE A 10 -17.45 -28.16 -0.83
CA ILE A 10 -17.10 -26.89 -1.48
C ILE A 10 -18.28 -25.90 -1.56
N ILE A 11 -19.50 -26.28 -1.21
CA ILE A 11 -20.70 -25.42 -1.33
C ILE A 11 -21.10 -24.75 0.00
N VAL A 12 -20.46 -25.05 1.12
CA VAL A 12 -20.82 -24.46 2.42
C VAL A 12 -19.98 -23.24 2.81
N GLU A 13 -18.83 -22.98 2.18
CA GLU A 13 -17.97 -21.82 2.50
C GLU A 13 -18.29 -20.54 1.70
N ILE A 14 -19.24 -20.55 0.77
CA ILE A 14 -19.61 -19.33 -0.02
C ILE A 14 -20.82 -18.58 0.57
N LYS A 15 -21.36 -18.98 1.70
CA LYS A 15 -22.61 -18.37 2.26
C LYS A 15 -22.46 -17.47 3.48
N CYS A 16 -21.26 -17.16 3.93
CA CYS A 16 -21.05 -16.26 5.11
C CYS A 16 -20.41 -14.91 4.79
N TYR A 17 -20.35 -14.47 3.53
CA TYR A 17 -19.70 -13.19 3.16
C TYR A 17 -20.66 -12.17 2.53
N ILE A 18 -21.92 -12.12 2.95
CA ILE A 18 -22.83 -11.06 2.51
C ILE A 18 -23.57 -10.50 3.74
N GLN A 19 -22.89 -9.66 4.53
CA GLN A 19 -23.51 -8.62 5.37
C GLN A 19 -22.44 -7.61 5.84
N GLY A 20 -21.86 -6.88 4.91
CA GLY A 20 -21.19 -5.62 5.13
C GLY A 20 -21.59 -4.68 4.00
N GLY A 21 -22.22 -3.57 4.30
CA GLY A 21 -22.76 -2.65 3.29
C GLY A 21 -21.63 -1.99 2.48
N ASP A 22 -21.29 -2.60 1.36
CA ASP A 22 -20.33 -2.09 0.37
C ASP A 22 -20.92 -0.86 -0.34
N SER A 23 -20.52 0.32 0.06
CA SER A 23 -20.82 1.56 -0.68
C SER A 23 -19.52 2.12 -1.28
N VAL A 24 -19.54 2.41 -2.60
CA VAL A 24 -18.51 3.26 -3.22
C VAL A 24 -18.69 4.65 -2.64
N LYS A 25 -17.92 4.99 -1.58
CA LYS A 25 -18.14 6.19 -0.76
C LYS A 25 -17.23 7.36 -1.10
N SER A 26 -16.26 7.20 -1.98
CA SER A 26 -15.34 8.30 -2.27
C SER A 26 -15.17 8.58 -3.76
N SER A 27 -15.11 9.88 -4.08
CA SER A 27 -14.80 10.37 -5.43
C SER A 27 -13.46 9.80 -5.95
N ASP A 28 -12.53 9.51 -5.05
CA ASP A 28 -11.19 9.03 -5.37
C ASP A 28 -11.20 7.54 -5.74
N GLN A 29 -12.10 6.73 -5.15
CA GLN A 29 -12.28 5.34 -5.58
C GLN A 29 -12.72 5.23 -7.05
N ILE A 30 -13.65 6.08 -7.48
CA ILE A 30 -14.14 6.06 -8.88
C ILE A 30 -13.03 6.46 -9.85
N LYS A 31 -12.24 7.47 -9.51
CA LYS A 31 -11.06 7.87 -10.28
C LYS A 31 -10.02 6.75 -10.38
N GLU A 32 -9.77 6.08 -9.25
CA GLU A 32 -8.83 4.96 -9.16
C GLU A 32 -9.29 3.78 -10.02
N ILE A 33 -10.56 3.39 -9.93
CA ILE A 33 -11.16 2.35 -10.80
C ILE A 33 -10.96 2.70 -12.27
N ARG A 34 -11.33 3.91 -12.65
CA ARG A 34 -11.18 4.37 -14.02
C ARG A 34 -9.73 4.36 -14.49
N SER A 35 -8.81 4.79 -13.63
CA SER A 35 -7.37 4.78 -13.91
C SER A 35 -6.84 3.36 -14.11
N ARG A 36 -7.18 2.42 -13.22
CA ARG A 36 -6.77 1.00 -13.35
C ARG A 36 -7.34 0.33 -14.58
N LEU A 37 -8.54 0.72 -14.99
CA LEU A 37 -9.17 0.27 -16.23
C LEU A 37 -8.61 0.97 -17.47
N ASN A 38 -7.75 1.97 -17.30
CA ASN A 38 -7.20 2.82 -18.35
C ASN A 38 -8.29 3.48 -19.25
N LEU A 39 -9.39 3.90 -18.61
CA LEU A 39 -10.54 4.51 -19.26
C LEU A 39 -10.57 6.03 -19.06
N SER A 40 -11.07 6.76 -20.05
CA SER A 40 -11.52 8.14 -19.89
C SER A 40 -12.86 8.18 -19.11
N GLN A 41 -13.26 9.36 -18.60
CA GLN A 41 -14.58 9.52 -17.96
C GLN A 41 -15.73 9.18 -18.92
N SER A 42 -15.59 9.47 -20.21
CA SER A 42 -16.58 9.15 -21.25
C SER A 42 -16.69 7.64 -21.47
N GLU A 43 -15.57 6.93 -21.57
CA GLU A 43 -15.55 5.48 -21.73
C GLU A 43 -16.08 4.75 -20.51
N LEU A 44 -15.76 5.23 -19.28
CA LEU A 44 -16.34 4.68 -18.07
C LEU A 44 -17.87 4.90 -18.06
N ALA A 45 -18.34 6.08 -18.43
CA ALA A 45 -19.76 6.40 -18.50
C ALA A 45 -20.51 5.48 -19.48
N GLU A 46 -19.94 5.25 -20.66
CA GLU A 46 -20.47 4.33 -21.67
C GLU A 46 -20.56 2.89 -21.12
N LYS A 47 -19.50 2.38 -20.53
CA LYS A 47 -19.46 1.02 -19.94
C LYS A 47 -20.46 0.83 -18.80
N LEU A 48 -20.71 1.87 -18.02
CA LEU A 48 -21.66 1.83 -16.90
C LEU A 48 -23.10 2.20 -17.31
N GLY A 49 -23.35 2.58 -18.55
CA GLY A 49 -24.66 3.00 -19.04
C GLY A 49 -25.17 4.31 -18.40
N VAL A 50 -24.26 5.23 -18.06
CA VAL A 50 -24.56 6.52 -17.46
C VAL A 50 -24.04 7.69 -18.32
N SER A 51 -24.42 8.94 -18.01
CA SER A 51 -23.86 10.09 -18.71
C SER A 51 -22.46 10.43 -18.23
N PHE A 52 -21.64 11.05 -19.10
CA PHE A 52 -20.37 11.66 -18.72
C PHE A 52 -20.53 12.62 -17.52
N ALA A 53 -21.58 13.45 -17.53
CA ALA A 53 -21.84 14.37 -16.42
C ALA A 53 -22.06 13.64 -15.09
N THR A 54 -22.60 12.43 -15.14
CA THR A 54 -22.81 11.60 -13.93
C THR A 54 -21.47 11.12 -13.37
N VAL A 55 -20.59 10.57 -14.19
CA VAL A 55 -19.25 10.15 -13.77
C VAL A 55 -18.43 11.34 -13.26
N ASN A 56 -18.46 12.47 -13.96
CA ASN A 56 -17.78 13.69 -13.52
C ASN A 56 -18.27 14.18 -12.15
N ARG A 57 -19.59 14.11 -11.87
CA ARG A 57 -20.15 14.48 -10.57
C ARG A 57 -19.71 13.52 -9.46
N TRP A 58 -19.64 12.23 -9.73
CA TRP A 58 -19.10 11.24 -8.79
C TRP A 58 -17.63 11.53 -8.46
N GLU A 59 -16.80 11.73 -9.48
CA GLU A 59 -15.37 12.01 -9.32
C GLU A 59 -15.07 13.38 -8.68
N LYS A 60 -16.01 14.30 -8.69
CA LYS A 60 -15.94 15.57 -7.96
C LYS A 60 -16.55 15.51 -6.57
N GLY A 61 -17.11 14.37 -6.15
CA GLY A 61 -17.77 14.22 -4.85
C GLY A 61 -19.09 14.98 -4.72
N HIS A 62 -19.71 15.42 -5.84
CA HIS A 62 -20.98 16.13 -5.81
C HIS A 62 -22.18 15.21 -5.56
N CYS A 63 -22.07 13.94 -5.83
CA CYS A 63 -23.05 12.91 -5.49
C CYS A 63 -22.38 11.53 -5.48
N GLU A 64 -22.95 10.59 -4.74
CA GLU A 64 -22.53 9.20 -4.72
C GLU A 64 -23.22 8.38 -5.82
N PRO A 65 -22.58 7.30 -6.32
CA PRO A 65 -23.23 6.34 -7.21
C PRO A 65 -24.41 5.66 -6.51
N SER A 66 -25.48 5.40 -7.27
CA SER A 66 -26.57 4.56 -6.81
C SER A 66 -26.11 3.10 -6.61
N GLN A 67 -26.83 2.30 -5.83
CA GLN A 67 -26.50 0.89 -5.63
C GLN A 67 -26.42 0.09 -6.95
N ILE A 68 -27.23 0.45 -7.94
CA ILE A 68 -27.19 -0.14 -9.28
C ILE A 68 -25.86 0.20 -9.96
N ALA A 69 -25.42 1.45 -9.88
CA ALA A 69 -24.13 1.88 -10.44
C ALA A 69 -22.95 1.23 -9.71
N VAL A 70 -23.00 1.10 -8.38
CA VAL A 70 -21.99 0.38 -7.59
C VAL A 70 -21.86 -1.07 -8.06
N ASN A 71 -22.99 -1.77 -8.25
CA ASN A 71 -22.98 -3.15 -8.73
C ASN A 71 -22.39 -3.25 -10.16
N ALA A 72 -22.72 -2.31 -11.05
CA ALA A 72 -22.14 -2.25 -12.39
C ALA A 72 -20.62 -1.99 -12.35
N ILE A 73 -20.15 -1.14 -11.46
CA ILE A 73 -18.72 -0.89 -11.24
C ILE A 73 -18.03 -2.17 -10.74
N LYS A 74 -18.60 -2.88 -9.76
CA LYS A 74 -18.07 -4.15 -9.24
C LYS A 74 -17.94 -5.21 -10.34
N ASN A 75 -18.97 -5.36 -11.17
CA ASN A 75 -18.94 -6.29 -12.31
C ASN A 75 -17.84 -5.91 -13.31
N LEU A 76 -17.71 -4.63 -13.64
CA LEU A 76 -16.68 -4.14 -14.54
C LEU A 76 -15.26 -4.39 -13.99
N CYS A 77 -15.07 -4.24 -12.69
CA CYS A 77 -13.81 -4.57 -12.01
C CYS A 77 -13.52 -6.08 -12.10
N ALA A 78 -14.51 -6.93 -11.81
CA ALA A 78 -14.38 -8.39 -11.86
C ALA A 78 -14.04 -8.89 -13.27
N GLU A 79 -14.68 -8.36 -14.31
CA GLU A 79 -14.41 -8.68 -15.72
C GLU A 79 -12.98 -8.33 -16.15
N ASN A 80 -12.34 -7.37 -15.49
CA ASN A 80 -10.98 -6.93 -15.76
C ASN A 80 -9.95 -7.41 -14.72
N ASN A 81 -10.30 -8.40 -13.90
CA ASN A 81 -9.46 -8.96 -12.83
C ASN A 81 -8.97 -7.90 -11.82
N ILE A 82 -9.76 -6.86 -11.60
CA ILE A 82 -9.53 -5.86 -10.57
C ILE A 82 -10.32 -6.29 -9.34
N ASP A 83 -9.62 -6.57 -8.27
CA ASP A 83 -10.25 -6.86 -6.98
C ASP A 83 -10.85 -5.57 -6.40
N PHE A 84 -12.18 -5.51 -6.36
CA PHE A 84 -12.89 -4.33 -5.88
C PHE A 84 -12.63 -4.06 -4.39
N SER A 85 -12.35 -5.08 -3.60
CA SER A 85 -12.00 -4.93 -2.18
C SER A 85 -10.67 -4.19 -1.96
N GLN A 86 -9.76 -4.28 -2.94
CA GLN A 86 -8.49 -3.54 -2.93
C GLN A 86 -8.63 -2.06 -3.37
N LEU A 87 -9.83 -1.64 -3.75
CA LEU A 87 -10.16 -0.25 -4.11
C LEU A 87 -10.77 0.53 -2.95
N GLU A 88 -11.11 -0.17 -1.89
CA GLU A 88 -11.46 0.47 -0.62
C GLU A 88 -10.18 1.03 -0.01
N GLY A 89 -9.89 2.28 -0.29
CA GLY A 89 -8.70 3.01 0.20
C GLY A 89 -8.32 2.69 1.65
N THR A 90 -7.55 3.52 2.28
CA THR A 90 -7.13 3.38 3.69
C THR A 90 -8.28 2.98 4.60
N SER A 91 -8.23 1.76 5.14
CA SER A 91 -9.25 1.21 6.03
C SER A 91 -8.65 0.73 7.36
N ILE A 92 -9.42 0.83 8.43
CA ILE A 92 -9.06 0.20 9.71
C ILE A 92 -9.77 -1.15 9.76
N ILE A 93 -8.98 -2.22 9.79
CA ILE A 93 -9.44 -3.59 9.77
C ILE A 93 -9.02 -4.35 11.02
N THR A 94 -9.65 -5.49 11.26
CA THR A 94 -9.17 -6.57 12.14
C THR A 94 -8.97 -7.82 11.30
N SER A 95 -7.98 -8.63 11.62
CA SER A 95 -7.68 -9.88 10.92
C SER A 95 -7.49 -11.00 11.94
N ASP A 96 -7.86 -12.21 11.56
CA ASP A 96 -7.58 -13.41 12.35
C ASP A 96 -6.47 -14.26 11.68
N GLU A 97 -5.64 -13.61 10.86
CA GLU A 97 -4.59 -14.30 10.10
C GLU A 97 -3.28 -14.38 10.88
N ILE A 98 -2.55 -15.45 10.63
CA ILE A 98 -1.15 -15.61 11.00
C ILE A 98 -0.32 -15.51 9.73
N VAL A 99 0.58 -14.54 9.68
CA VAL A 99 1.38 -14.25 8.48
C VAL A 99 2.86 -14.51 8.71
N ILE A 100 3.55 -14.94 7.66
CA ILE A 100 5.01 -15.08 7.64
C ILE A 100 5.61 -13.83 7.02
N LEU A 101 6.51 -13.20 7.74
CA LEU A 101 7.14 -11.94 7.38
C LEU A 101 8.65 -12.01 7.56
N TYR A 102 9.36 -11.08 6.93
CA TYR A 102 10.81 -11.00 6.97
C TYR A 102 11.28 -9.66 7.53
N HIS A 103 12.34 -9.72 8.35
CA HIS A 103 12.98 -8.54 8.93
C HIS A 103 14.50 -8.63 8.74
N GLY A 104 15.12 -7.52 8.38
CA GLY A 104 16.57 -7.41 8.29
C GLY A 104 17.14 -6.52 9.38
N SER A 105 18.02 -7.04 10.19
CA SER A 105 18.77 -6.28 11.19
C SER A 105 20.24 -6.17 10.82
N LYS A 106 20.80 -4.97 10.99
CA LYS A 106 22.22 -4.68 10.66
C LYS A 106 23.22 -5.37 11.60
N SER A 107 22.81 -5.61 12.84
CA SER A 107 23.65 -6.16 13.92
C SER A 107 22.98 -7.26 14.72
N GLY A 108 21.84 -7.77 14.25
CA GLY A 108 20.99 -8.69 15.00
C GLY A 108 19.94 -7.99 15.87
N LEU A 109 18.94 -8.75 16.28
CA LEU A 109 17.95 -8.29 17.24
C LEU A 109 18.46 -8.58 18.67
N HIS A 110 18.39 -7.57 19.54
CA HIS A 110 18.82 -7.67 20.93
C HIS A 110 17.64 -7.34 21.85
N GLY A 111 17.28 -8.30 22.70
CA GLY A 111 16.12 -8.15 23.60
C GLY A 111 14.76 -8.41 22.91
N PRO A 112 13.66 -8.03 23.56
CA PRO A 112 12.32 -8.22 23.01
C PRO A 112 12.09 -7.37 21.77
N ILE A 113 11.22 -7.86 20.86
CA ILE A 113 10.78 -7.09 19.71
C ILE A 113 9.99 -5.87 20.23
N ALA A 114 10.36 -4.69 19.75
CA ALA A 114 9.77 -3.42 20.18
C ALA A 114 9.70 -2.41 19.00
N PRO A 115 8.82 -1.38 19.07
CA PRO A 115 8.70 -0.35 18.03
C PRO A 115 9.88 0.63 18.10
N SER A 116 11.07 0.18 17.67
CA SER A 116 12.36 0.84 17.91
C SER A 116 12.99 1.52 16.69
N SER A 117 12.28 1.60 15.55
CA SER A 117 12.80 2.29 14.37
C SER A 117 12.98 3.79 14.57
N ARG A 118 13.64 4.45 13.61
CA ARG A 118 13.74 5.92 13.58
C ARG A 118 12.36 6.57 13.42
N ASN A 119 12.21 7.81 13.92
CA ASN A 119 10.93 8.54 13.84
C ASN A 119 10.50 8.91 12.41
N ARG A 120 11.44 9.05 11.47
CA ARG A 120 11.16 9.46 10.08
C ARG A 120 11.22 8.28 9.11
N CYS A 121 10.60 7.16 9.46
CA CYS A 121 10.32 6.05 8.55
C CYS A 121 8.97 6.24 7.88
N ASP A 122 8.64 5.42 6.88
CA ASP A 122 7.46 5.55 6.01
C ASP A 122 6.14 5.62 6.78
N PHE A 123 5.99 4.78 7.80
CA PHE A 123 4.82 4.73 8.67
C PHE A 123 5.17 5.09 10.12
N GLY A 124 6.18 5.98 10.29
CA GLY A 124 6.60 6.45 11.60
C GLY A 124 7.46 5.45 12.37
N ARG A 125 7.46 5.58 13.69
CA ARG A 125 8.24 4.71 14.58
C ARG A 125 7.51 3.38 14.79
N GLY A 126 8.19 2.25 14.52
CA GLY A 126 7.62 0.93 14.67
C GLY A 126 8.65 -0.18 14.50
N PHE A 127 8.21 -1.42 14.49
CA PHE A 127 9.00 -2.58 14.08
C PHE A 127 8.57 -3.01 12.68
N TYR A 128 9.49 -2.92 11.73
CA TYR A 128 9.24 -3.07 10.29
C TYR A 128 9.49 -4.49 9.81
N MET A 129 8.53 -5.08 9.11
CA MET A 129 8.58 -6.41 8.52
C MET A 129 8.03 -6.34 7.09
N GLY A 130 8.41 -7.25 6.21
CA GLY A 130 7.92 -7.28 4.83
C GLY A 130 7.50 -8.66 4.37
N THR A 131 6.63 -8.74 3.37
CA THR A 131 6.24 -10.00 2.74
C THR A 131 7.33 -10.56 1.83
N GLU A 132 8.19 -9.70 1.29
CA GLU A 132 9.21 -10.06 0.33
C GLU A 132 10.57 -10.28 1.01
N ARG A 133 11.07 -11.52 1.00
CA ARG A 133 12.33 -11.90 1.62
C ARG A 133 13.53 -11.13 1.05
N MET A 134 13.52 -10.81 -0.23
CA MET A 134 14.61 -10.11 -0.90
C MET A 134 14.77 -8.66 -0.46
N GLN A 135 13.70 -8.00 -0.04
CA GLN A 135 13.73 -6.60 0.37
C GLN A 135 14.60 -6.37 1.62
N PRO A 136 14.41 -7.04 2.77
CA PRO A 136 15.32 -6.88 3.90
C PRO A 136 16.75 -7.35 3.60
N LEU A 137 16.95 -8.36 2.76
CA LEU A 137 18.28 -8.81 2.33
C LEU A 137 19.05 -7.69 1.62
N THR A 138 18.42 -6.95 0.71
CA THR A 138 19.06 -5.82 0.02
C THR A 138 19.41 -4.66 0.95
N LEU A 139 18.68 -4.49 2.06
CA LEU A 139 18.98 -3.46 3.06
C LEU A 139 20.18 -3.81 3.95
N ILE A 140 20.38 -5.09 4.23
CA ILE A 140 21.41 -5.57 5.16
C ILE A 140 22.66 -6.12 4.46
N CYS A 141 22.66 -6.32 3.15
CA CYS A 141 23.80 -6.87 2.40
C CYS A 141 25.09 -6.03 2.54
N ASN A 142 24.99 -4.77 2.93
CA ASN A 142 26.13 -3.89 3.16
C ASN A 142 26.75 -4.02 4.58
N TYR A 143 26.11 -4.79 5.47
CA TYR A 143 26.53 -4.93 6.86
C TYR A 143 27.09 -6.33 7.13
N PRO A 144 28.36 -6.46 7.59
CA PRO A 144 28.98 -7.77 7.86
C PRO A 144 28.19 -8.61 8.87
N GLU A 145 27.66 -7.96 9.91
CA GLU A 145 26.85 -8.60 10.97
C GLU A 145 25.35 -8.64 10.66
N GLY A 146 24.98 -8.37 9.39
CA GLY A 146 23.58 -8.37 8.97
C GLY A 146 22.93 -9.73 9.11
N LYS A 147 21.73 -9.74 9.70
CA LYS A 147 20.93 -10.94 9.91
C LYS A 147 19.54 -10.79 9.34
N LEU A 148 19.09 -11.83 8.66
CA LEU A 148 17.73 -11.97 8.21
C LEU A 148 16.94 -12.80 9.22
N TYR A 149 15.76 -12.35 9.56
CA TYR A 149 14.81 -13.03 10.42
C TYR A 149 13.57 -13.44 9.63
N THR A 150 13.16 -14.69 9.80
CA THR A 150 11.81 -15.15 9.41
C THR A 150 10.93 -15.07 10.64
N LEU A 151 9.84 -14.35 10.53
CA LEU A 151 8.95 -14.02 11.62
C LEU A 151 7.56 -14.57 11.36
N GLN A 152 6.87 -14.97 12.40
CA GLN A 152 5.44 -15.23 12.41
C GLN A 152 4.77 -14.09 13.17
N ALA A 153 3.84 -13.39 12.54
CA ALA A 153 3.01 -12.38 13.19
C ALA A 153 1.56 -12.87 13.26
N ASP A 154 1.01 -12.88 14.45
CA ASP A 154 -0.40 -13.16 14.69
C ASP A 154 -1.15 -11.82 14.69
N LEU A 155 -2.06 -11.65 13.75
CA LEU A 155 -2.81 -10.41 13.56
C LEU A 155 -4.11 -10.37 14.36
N THR A 156 -4.43 -11.47 15.05
CA THR A 156 -5.67 -11.63 15.80
C THR A 156 -5.84 -10.50 16.84
N SER A 157 -6.99 -9.88 16.81
CA SER A 157 -7.38 -8.78 17.71
C SER A 157 -6.55 -7.50 17.58
N LEU A 158 -5.64 -7.37 16.64
CA LEU A 158 -4.95 -6.11 16.36
C LEU A 158 -5.87 -5.16 15.59
N LYS A 159 -5.78 -3.87 15.92
CA LYS A 159 -6.38 -2.81 15.14
C LYS A 159 -5.37 -2.37 14.08
N ILE A 160 -5.67 -2.64 12.82
CA ILE A 160 -4.75 -2.51 11.70
C ILE A 160 -5.23 -1.40 10.77
N LEU A 161 -4.35 -0.46 10.44
CA LEU A 161 -4.53 0.48 9.34
C LEU A 161 -3.95 -0.14 8.07
N ASP A 162 -4.80 -0.59 7.13
CA ASP A 162 -4.36 -1.07 5.82
C ASP A 162 -4.44 0.07 4.80
N VAL A 163 -3.32 0.37 4.15
CA VAL A 163 -3.16 1.52 3.24
C VAL A 163 -2.77 1.00 1.87
N GLU A 164 -3.70 1.07 0.93
CA GLU A 164 -3.44 0.71 -0.46
C GLU A 164 -2.64 1.79 -1.20
N VAL A 165 -2.00 1.40 -2.30
CA VAL A 165 -1.24 2.36 -3.14
C VAL A 165 -2.18 3.42 -3.68
N GLY A 166 -1.94 4.66 -3.30
CA GLY A 166 -2.75 5.80 -3.69
C GLY A 166 -2.20 7.10 -3.12
N LEU A 167 -3.00 8.15 -3.24
CA LEU A 167 -2.62 9.46 -2.72
C LEU A 167 -2.50 9.45 -1.19
N ASP A 168 -3.40 8.76 -0.48
CA ASP A 168 -3.36 8.62 0.98
C ASP A 168 -2.08 7.94 1.45
N TRP A 169 -1.67 6.87 0.76
CA TRP A 169 -0.40 6.20 1.05
C TRP A 169 0.80 7.15 0.88
N ALA A 170 0.84 7.91 -0.22
CA ALA A 170 1.91 8.88 -0.49
C ALA A 170 1.94 10.00 0.54
N LEU A 171 0.79 10.56 0.91
CA LEU A 171 0.68 11.65 1.88
C LEU A 171 0.93 11.19 3.32
N LEU A 172 0.57 9.96 3.68
CA LEU A 172 0.94 9.37 4.98
C LEU A 172 2.47 9.22 5.10
N ILE A 173 3.13 8.75 4.04
CA ILE A 173 4.61 8.73 3.99
C ILE A 173 5.18 10.14 4.06
N ALA A 174 4.60 11.10 3.31
CA ALA A 174 5.01 12.51 3.36
C ALA A 174 4.93 13.08 4.78
N PHE A 175 3.84 12.81 5.49
CA PHE A 175 3.65 13.21 6.87
C PHE A 175 4.74 12.63 7.78
N ASN A 176 4.90 11.31 7.78
CA ASN A 176 5.87 10.64 8.65
C ASN A 176 7.32 11.07 8.37
N ARG A 177 7.65 11.40 7.13
CA ARG A 177 8.98 11.90 6.73
C ARG A 177 9.17 13.40 6.95
N GLY A 178 8.14 14.10 7.44
CA GLY A 178 8.18 15.53 7.73
C GLY A 178 8.09 16.43 6.49
N LYS A 179 7.58 15.93 5.36
CA LYS A 179 7.36 16.72 4.14
C LYS A 179 6.13 17.64 4.24
N LEU A 180 5.23 17.40 5.22
CA LEU A 180 4.05 18.24 5.48
C LEU A 180 4.29 19.29 6.57
N GLU A 181 5.49 19.46 7.09
CA GLU A 181 5.78 20.42 8.16
C GLU A 181 5.48 21.87 7.74
N SER A 182 5.63 22.22 6.45
CA SER A 182 5.31 23.56 5.93
C SER A 182 3.82 23.94 6.04
N VAL A 183 2.94 22.93 6.13
CA VAL A 183 1.48 23.11 6.26
C VAL A 183 0.98 22.62 7.62
N LYS A 184 1.83 22.63 8.63
CA LYS A 184 1.49 22.25 10.01
C LYS A 184 0.32 23.08 10.52
N GLY A 185 -0.72 22.40 11.04
CA GLY A 185 -1.96 23.02 11.50
C GLY A 185 -3.08 23.07 10.46
N SER A 186 -2.79 22.81 9.18
CA SER A 186 -3.83 22.67 8.15
C SER A 186 -4.65 21.39 8.35
N ARG A 187 -5.80 21.33 7.71
CA ARG A 187 -6.69 20.16 7.73
C ARG A 187 -5.97 18.91 7.20
N ILE A 188 -5.20 19.05 6.12
CA ILE A 188 -4.46 17.93 5.52
C ILE A 188 -3.40 17.40 6.50
N TYR A 189 -2.66 18.26 7.18
CA TYR A 189 -1.70 17.85 8.20
C TYR A 189 -2.36 17.06 9.33
N GLN A 190 -3.49 17.58 9.86
CA GLN A 190 -4.23 16.94 10.95
C GLN A 190 -4.82 15.58 10.54
N GLN A 191 -5.29 15.43 9.29
CA GLN A 191 -5.81 14.19 8.75
C GLN A 191 -4.76 13.07 8.81
N TYR A 192 -3.54 13.33 8.31
CA TYR A 192 -2.49 12.30 8.30
C TYR A 192 -1.82 12.13 9.66
N ALA A 193 -1.81 13.16 10.49
CA ALA A 193 -1.37 13.03 11.88
C ALA A 193 -2.22 12.05 12.70
N ALA A 194 -3.54 12.06 12.46
CA ALA A 194 -4.49 11.22 13.18
C ALA A 194 -4.79 9.87 12.48
N MET A 195 -4.29 9.65 11.26
CA MET A 195 -4.71 8.51 10.42
C MET A 195 -4.41 7.15 11.08
N ALA A 196 -3.28 7.01 11.77
CA ALA A 196 -2.89 5.79 12.47
C ALA A 196 -3.22 5.80 13.98
N ASP A 197 -3.96 6.80 14.45
CA ASP A 197 -4.25 6.92 15.89
C ASP A 197 -5.04 5.72 16.43
N GLY A 198 -4.52 5.15 17.50
CA GLY A 198 -5.10 3.98 18.15
C GLY A 198 -5.00 2.69 17.35
N CYS A 199 -4.22 2.65 16.27
CA CYS A 199 -3.89 1.42 15.56
C CYS A 199 -2.69 0.74 16.20
N ASP A 200 -2.70 -0.60 16.21
CA ASP A 200 -1.60 -1.44 16.68
C ASP A 200 -0.56 -1.65 15.58
N MET A 201 -1.01 -1.66 14.32
CA MET A 201 -0.18 -1.95 13.15
C MET A 201 -0.62 -1.12 11.95
N VAL A 202 0.33 -0.80 11.08
CA VAL A 202 0.07 -0.29 9.72
C VAL A 202 0.55 -1.32 8.71
N ILE A 203 -0.29 -1.62 7.73
CA ILE A 203 0.06 -2.40 6.54
C ILE A 203 0.05 -1.45 5.35
N GLY A 204 1.05 -1.53 4.49
CA GLY A 204 1.10 -0.74 3.26
C GLY A 204 2.22 -1.22 2.36
N TYR A 205 2.30 -0.66 1.18
CA TYR A 205 3.33 -1.06 0.23
C TYR A 205 4.71 -0.54 0.64
N ILE A 206 5.73 -1.34 0.29
CA ILE A 206 7.13 -1.02 0.59
C ILE A 206 7.60 0.13 -0.30
N ALA A 207 8.04 1.23 0.28
CA ALA A 207 8.78 2.27 -0.43
C ALA A 207 10.26 1.88 -0.52
N ASN A 208 10.65 1.09 -1.52
CA ASN A 208 12.06 0.77 -1.75
C ASN A 208 12.83 1.94 -2.39
N ASP A 209 14.16 1.83 -2.53
CA ASP A 209 15.01 2.88 -3.08
C ASP A 209 14.56 3.43 -4.45
N ARG A 210 13.89 2.60 -5.26
CA ARG A 210 13.36 3.01 -6.58
C ARG A 210 12.18 3.95 -6.43
N MET A 211 11.34 3.68 -5.45
CA MET A 211 10.18 4.51 -5.13
C MET A 211 10.56 5.82 -4.48
N PHE A 212 11.67 5.85 -3.72
CA PHE A 212 12.15 7.10 -3.13
C PHE A 212 12.42 8.16 -4.16
N VAL A 213 13.01 7.79 -5.29
CA VAL A 213 13.27 8.75 -6.38
C VAL A 213 11.94 9.31 -6.91
N VAL A 214 10.93 8.46 -7.08
CA VAL A 214 9.60 8.88 -7.60
C VAL A 214 8.85 9.70 -6.55
N LEU A 215 8.86 9.27 -5.29
CA LEU A 215 8.26 10.01 -4.17
C LEU A 215 8.92 11.38 -3.96
N ASP A 216 10.24 11.46 -3.98
CA ASP A 216 10.95 12.74 -3.84
C ASP A 216 10.61 13.69 -4.99
N ARG A 217 10.52 13.20 -6.23
CA ARG A 217 10.06 14.00 -7.37
C ARG A 217 8.64 14.52 -7.19
N PHE A 218 7.74 13.71 -6.65
CA PHE A 218 6.39 14.15 -6.32
C PHE A 218 6.39 15.23 -5.23
N PHE A 219 7.11 15.01 -4.13
CA PHE A 219 7.19 15.98 -3.04
C PHE A 219 7.91 17.28 -3.42
N ASN A 220 8.78 17.21 -4.43
CA ASN A 220 9.43 18.40 -5.01
C ASN A 220 8.56 19.10 -6.07
N GLY A 221 7.35 18.58 -6.37
CA GLY A 221 6.47 19.15 -7.39
C GLY A 221 6.94 18.93 -8.83
N GLU A 222 7.77 17.91 -9.07
CA GLU A 222 8.27 17.57 -10.41
C GLU A 222 7.33 16.67 -11.20
N ILE A 223 6.52 15.88 -10.51
CA ILE A 223 5.52 14.98 -11.10
C ILE A 223 4.19 15.10 -10.35
N THR A 224 3.11 14.72 -11.02
CA THR A 224 1.75 14.73 -10.48
C THR A 224 1.44 13.48 -9.66
N ASP A 225 0.34 13.51 -8.88
CA ASP A 225 -0.20 12.36 -8.17
C ASP A 225 -0.55 11.19 -9.10
N SER A 226 -1.12 11.48 -10.27
CA SER A 226 -1.40 10.44 -11.29
C SER A 226 -0.12 9.78 -11.81
N ALA A 227 0.93 10.55 -12.09
CA ALA A 227 2.23 10.01 -12.50
C ALA A 227 2.86 9.17 -11.38
N LEU A 228 2.77 9.62 -10.13
CA LEU A 228 3.21 8.89 -8.96
C LEU A 228 2.50 7.54 -8.84
N ILE A 229 1.17 7.54 -8.72
CA ILE A 229 0.36 6.34 -8.47
C ILE A 229 0.58 5.29 -9.56
N ASN A 230 0.55 5.70 -10.84
CA ASN A 230 0.79 4.78 -11.96
C ASN A 230 2.22 4.22 -11.96
N SER A 231 3.23 5.01 -11.59
CA SER A 231 4.61 4.52 -11.45
C SER A 231 4.75 3.50 -10.34
N LEU A 232 4.08 3.70 -9.21
CA LEU A 232 4.10 2.82 -8.06
C LEU A 232 3.39 1.49 -8.36
N SER A 233 2.21 1.54 -8.97
CA SER A 233 1.42 0.37 -9.35
C SER A 233 2.17 -0.56 -10.31
N ALA A 234 2.99 0.01 -11.20
CA ALA A 234 3.78 -0.79 -12.16
C ALA A 234 4.96 -1.52 -11.53
N LEU A 235 5.43 -1.13 -10.34
CA LEU A 235 6.62 -1.69 -9.72
C LEU A 235 6.39 -3.00 -8.97
N LYS A 236 5.14 -3.48 -8.82
CA LYS A 236 4.74 -4.73 -8.13
C LYS A 236 5.50 -4.92 -6.83
N LEU A 237 5.19 -4.10 -5.85
CA LEU A 237 5.89 -4.07 -4.58
C LEU A 237 5.22 -4.99 -3.57
N GLY A 238 6.03 -5.62 -2.70
CA GLY A 238 5.52 -6.33 -1.54
C GLY A 238 4.91 -5.38 -0.50
N LYS A 239 4.11 -5.92 0.39
CA LYS A 239 3.58 -5.17 1.55
C LYS A 239 4.58 -5.18 2.71
N GLN A 240 4.63 -4.07 3.45
CA GLN A 240 5.29 -3.98 4.73
C GLN A 240 4.25 -3.91 5.85
N TYR A 241 4.58 -4.53 6.96
CA TYR A 241 3.82 -4.59 8.19
C TYR A 241 4.63 -3.88 9.25
N VAL A 242 4.05 -2.87 9.88
CA VAL A 242 4.74 -2.05 10.86
C VAL A 242 4.01 -2.12 12.18
N ALA A 243 4.57 -2.86 13.14
CA ALA A 243 4.02 -2.92 14.50
C ALA A 243 4.34 -1.62 15.23
N LEU A 244 3.31 -0.87 15.58
CA LEU A 244 3.40 0.45 16.21
C LEU A 244 3.38 0.38 17.75
N THR A 245 2.79 -0.68 18.30
CA THR A 245 2.60 -0.84 19.76
C THR A 245 3.36 -2.05 20.29
N GLU A 246 3.64 -2.04 21.60
CA GLU A 246 4.20 -3.20 22.29
C GLU A 246 3.25 -4.41 22.19
N ARG A 247 1.95 -4.18 22.19
CA ARG A 247 0.94 -5.22 21.99
C ARG A 247 1.14 -5.94 20.66
N ALA A 248 1.26 -5.20 19.54
CA ALA A 248 1.53 -5.82 18.24
C ALA A 248 2.88 -6.53 18.21
N CYS A 249 3.91 -5.93 18.81
CA CYS A 249 5.24 -6.54 18.91
C CYS A 249 5.24 -7.85 19.70
N SER A 250 4.42 -7.96 20.75
CA SER A 250 4.31 -9.19 21.56
C SER A 250 3.68 -10.37 20.82
N GLN A 251 2.98 -10.11 19.72
CA GLN A 251 2.37 -11.14 18.84
C GLN A 251 3.32 -11.61 17.73
N ILE A 252 4.56 -11.13 17.72
CA ILE A 252 5.58 -11.49 16.72
C ILE A 252 6.53 -12.53 17.34
N LYS A 253 6.71 -13.66 16.64
CA LYS A 253 7.64 -14.73 17.02
C LYS A 253 8.73 -14.87 15.99
N ILE A 254 9.97 -15.02 16.44
CA ILE A 254 11.10 -15.37 15.58
C ILE A 254 11.03 -16.87 15.32
N LEU A 255 10.92 -17.25 14.02
CA LEU A 255 10.95 -18.64 13.58
C LEU A 255 12.35 -19.08 13.17
N ASP A 256 13.10 -18.18 12.53
CA ASP A 256 14.45 -18.45 12.03
C ASP A 256 15.31 -17.19 12.02
N GLU A 257 16.61 -17.36 12.23
CA GLU A 257 17.64 -16.34 12.13
C GLU A 257 18.74 -16.83 11.19
N GLN A 258 19.00 -16.08 10.14
CA GLN A 258 20.00 -16.41 9.13
C GLN A 258 21.05 -15.32 9.02
N HIS A 259 22.32 -15.72 9.16
CA HIS A 259 23.46 -14.88 8.81
C HIS A 259 23.70 -14.91 7.30
N ILE A 260 24.04 -13.76 6.70
CA ILE A 260 24.31 -13.67 5.26
C ILE A 260 25.81 -13.87 5.02
N SER A 261 26.17 -14.86 4.19
CA SER A 261 27.56 -15.11 3.82
C SER A 261 28.17 -13.91 3.07
N LYS A 262 29.49 -13.84 2.97
CA LYS A 262 30.16 -12.78 2.22
C LYS A 262 29.80 -12.86 0.74
N GLU A 263 29.78 -14.07 0.19
CA GLU A 263 29.47 -14.37 -1.20
C GLU A 263 28.03 -13.95 -1.55
N ASP A 264 27.08 -14.31 -0.69
CA ASP A 264 25.67 -13.91 -0.86
C ASP A 264 25.48 -12.39 -0.81
N ARG A 265 26.21 -11.70 0.08
CA ARG A 265 26.17 -10.23 0.16
C ARG A 265 26.64 -9.56 -1.12
N GLU A 266 27.71 -10.06 -1.74
CA GLU A 266 28.23 -9.52 -3.00
C GLU A 266 27.22 -9.75 -4.14
N SER A 267 26.64 -10.94 -4.24
CA SER A 267 25.59 -11.27 -5.22
C SER A 267 24.35 -10.36 -5.04
N LEU A 268 23.87 -10.20 -3.80
CA LEU A 268 22.72 -9.36 -3.48
C LEU A 268 22.94 -7.88 -3.82
N LYS A 269 24.16 -7.37 -3.65
CA LYS A 269 24.49 -5.99 -4.06
C LYS A 269 24.35 -5.80 -5.57
N MET A 270 24.92 -6.70 -6.35
CA MET A 270 24.85 -6.64 -7.82
C MET A 270 23.39 -6.73 -8.30
N GLU A 271 22.61 -7.65 -7.73
CA GLU A 271 21.20 -7.81 -8.06
C GLU A 271 20.37 -6.56 -7.67
N SER A 272 20.63 -5.98 -6.48
CA SER A 272 19.98 -4.76 -6.01
C SER A 272 20.24 -3.58 -6.96
N GLU A 273 21.49 -3.38 -7.40
CA GLU A 273 21.87 -2.31 -8.34
C GLU A 273 21.20 -2.49 -9.71
N ALA A 274 21.23 -3.71 -10.27
CA ALA A 274 20.59 -4.01 -11.55
C ALA A 274 19.07 -3.80 -11.50
N ASN A 275 18.44 -4.25 -10.43
CA ASN A 275 17.02 -4.08 -10.20
C ASN A 275 16.65 -2.60 -9.99
N ARG A 276 17.47 -1.80 -9.31
CA ARG A 276 17.28 -0.36 -9.12
C ARG A 276 17.27 0.38 -10.45
N SER A 277 18.26 0.13 -11.31
CA SER A 277 18.36 0.79 -12.61
C SER A 277 17.15 0.53 -13.51
N LYS A 278 16.68 -0.73 -13.56
CA LYS A 278 15.49 -1.11 -14.34
C LYS A 278 14.21 -0.43 -13.80
N GLY A 279 14.06 -0.37 -12.48
CA GLY A 279 12.87 0.25 -11.86
C GLY A 279 12.81 1.75 -12.09
N ILE A 280 13.96 2.46 -12.05
CA ILE A 280 14.02 3.90 -12.33
C ILE A 280 13.63 4.18 -13.80
N ALA A 281 14.17 3.41 -14.75
CA ALA A 281 13.84 3.58 -16.18
C ALA A 281 12.35 3.38 -16.46
N LEU A 282 11.72 2.36 -15.85
CA LEU A 282 10.28 2.13 -15.96
C LEU A 282 9.47 3.28 -15.36
N ALA A 283 9.85 3.76 -14.18
CA ALA A 283 9.18 4.89 -13.54
C ALA A 283 9.29 6.18 -14.38
N ASP A 284 10.45 6.43 -14.99
CA ASP A 284 10.65 7.59 -15.88
C ASP A 284 9.76 7.54 -17.13
N GLU A 285 9.57 6.36 -17.71
CA GLU A 285 8.66 6.16 -18.85
C GLU A 285 7.22 6.48 -18.44
N ILE A 286 6.76 5.94 -17.32
CA ILE A 286 5.40 6.16 -16.81
C ILE A 286 5.19 7.63 -16.45
N CYS A 287 6.13 8.26 -15.75
CA CYS A 287 6.04 9.68 -15.42
C CYS A 287 5.91 10.56 -16.66
N ARG A 288 6.61 10.23 -17.76
CA ARG A 288 6.45 10.94 -19.03
C ARG A 288 5.08 10.75 -19.66
N LYS A 289 4.51 9.53 -19.56
CA LYS A 289 3.18 9.21 -20.08
C LYS A 289 2.10 10.01 -19.36
N TYR A 290 2.14 10.09 -18.04
CA TYR A 290 1.11 10.71 -17.20
C TYR A 290 1.41 12.16 -16.79
N ARG A 291 2.43 12.81 -17.36
CA ARG A 291 2.91 14.16 -16.96
C ARG A 291 1.88 15.30 -17.04
N ARG A 292 0.77 15.10 -17.74
CA ARG A 292 -0.30 16.09 -17.95
C ARG A 292 -1.57 15.73 -17.18
N GLU A 293 -1.57 14.65 -16.43
CA GLU A 293 -2.72 14.16 -15.68
C GLU A 293 -2.49 14.33 -14.19
N GLY A 294 -3.57 14.64 -13.44
CA GLY A 294 -3.52 14.77 -12.00
C GLY A 294 -3.08 16.16 -11.51
N ARG A 295 -2.65 16.23 -10.24
CA ARG A 295 -2.26 17.45 -9.53
C ARG A 295 -0.83 17.35 -9.01
N PHE A 296 -0.14 18.47 -8.95
CA PHE A 296 1.15 18.58 -8.28
C PHE A 296 0.99 18.64 -6.75
N PHE A 297 2.02 18.31 -6.02
CA PHE A 297 2.00 18.22 -4.57
C PHE A 297 1.57 19.55 -3.90
N ASP A 298 2.07 20.68 -4.38
CA ASP A 298 1.70 22.00 -3.87
C ASP A 298 0.25 22.41 -4.17
N GLU A 299 -0.34 21.91 -5.26
CA GLU A 299 -1.76 22.10 -5.57
C GLU A 299 -2.65 21.30 -4.62
N ILE A 300 -2.21 20.10 -4.24
CA ILE A 300 -2.90 19.25 -3.26
C ILE A 300 -2.85 19.91 -1.88
N LEU A 301 -1.71 20.45 -1.47
CA LEU A 301 -1.58 21.15 -0.20
C LEU A 301 -2.50 22.36 -0.11
N LYS A 302 -2.55 23.20 -1.17
CA LYS A 302 -3.44 24.37 -1.23
C LYS A 302 -4.92 24.02 -1.23
N ALA A 303 -5.29 22.91 -1.82
CA ALA A 303 -6.69 22.45 -1.83
C ALA A 303 -7.16 21.88 -0.47
N GLY A 304 -6.24 21.58 0.44
CA GLY A 304 -6.48 21.07 1.79
C GLY A 304 -6.43 22.15 2.88
N GLU A 305 -6.14 23.39 2.51
CA GLU A 305 -6.25 24.56 3.39
C GLU A 305 -7.70 25.06 3.44
#